data_bcde4d0d132a82c259ca8ac5417354ca
#
_entry.id   bcde4d0d132a82c259ca8ac5417354ca
#
_cell.length_a   1.000
_cell.length_b   1.000
_cell.length_c   1.000
_cell.angle_alpha   90.00
_cell.angle_beta   90.00
_cell.angle_gamma   90.00
#
_symmetry.space_group_name_H-M   'P 1'
#
loop_
_entity.id
_entity.type
_entity.pdbx_description
1 polymer ?
#
loop_
_entity_poly.entity_id
_entity_poly.type
_entity_poly.pdbx_seq_one_letter_code
_entity_poly.pdbx_strand_id
1 'polypeptide(L)'
;MQTIRNIKKKTYIEFVFSLFAVFFIMPFFFPKFSFFVLLFINLIYLFTDLIKTILFAIGVCCNNIGKYYEKDGLTIKDEDLPIYTILLPVRKEKEFVLNNLLHSIYNLEYPKNKLDIKLIVDNDDNKTISVAKNLNKNFDFDLVIVPTHKTKSKPISCNYALNYAKGKFLTIYDAEDRPEKYQLRKAVEKFNKLDSKVICLQASLNYYNKYTNFLSYCFSIEYSMWFDFTIHSINKFTAFFPLGGTSNHFKTEKLIELGGWDGYNMTEDAEISVRIVKAGYKIFVLNSITEEECPITIQSWLKQRTRWFKGFMQTFCEHILIKRPIASINVVNNKKKFSKISNLSLTNIMIFHIFISMSFFFFISLLVICYNNIIFSQFNESHLLNILAKINIILLIIITYVSFIVICVKNHIKFHFKYFIFFPFYWCLHYIAGIRALYYLITTPFYWSKTEHGVCK
;
A
#
# COMPACT_ATOMS: atom_id res chain seq x y z
N MET A 1 -7.19 -19.37 -17.36
CA MET A 1 -7.63 -18.18 -16.56
C MET A 1 -8.83 -18.47 -15.65
N GLN A 2 -9.93 -19.00 -16.14
CA GLN A 2 -11.15 -19.25 -15.34
C GLN A 2 -10.92 -20.23 -14.17
N THR A 3 -10.14 -21.29 -14.37
CA THR A 3 -9.77 -22.26 -13.34
C THR A 3 -8.99 -21.62 -12.17
N ILE A 4 -8.01 -20.78 -12.45
CA ILE A 4 -7.22 -20.07 -11.41
C ILE A 4 -8.13 -19.12 -10.61
N ARG A 5 -9.05 -18.43 -11.27
CA ARG A 5 -9.99 -17.52 -10.64
C ARG A 5 -10.96 -18.29 -9.70
N ASN A 6 -11.39 -19.47 -10.09
CA ASN A 6 -12.24 -20.33 -9.26
C ASN A 6 -11.50 -20.86 -8.03
N ILE A 7 -10.23 -21.28 -8.19
CA ILE A 7 -9.38 -21.70 -7.07
C ILE A 7 -9.20 -20.54 -6.07
N LYS A 8 -8.85 -19.36 -6.56
CA LYS A 8 -8.71 -18.17 -5.71
C LYS A 8 -9.99 -17.90 -4.92
N LYS A 9 -11.15 -17.87 -5.60
CA LYS A 9 -12.44 -17.62 -4.95
C LYS A 9 -12.77 -18.66 -3.88
N LYS A 10 -12.54 -19.94 -4.14
CA LYS A 10 -12.72 -21.02 -3.16
C LYS A 10 -11.88 -20.79 -1.91
N THR A 11 -10.59 -20.49 -2.08
CA THR A 11 -9.69 -20.23 -0.95
C THR A 11 -10.11 -19.01 -0.13
N TYR A 12 -10.62 -17.95 -0.76
CA TYR A 12 -11.12 -16.78 -0.05
C TYR A 12 -12.34 -17.11 0.81
N ILE A 13 -13.25 -17.92 0.29
CA ILE A 13 -14.42 -18.41 1.02
C ILE A 13 -13.97 -19.25 2.22
N GLU A 14 -13.10 -20.22 2.00
CA GLU A 14 -12.56 -21.09 3.07
C GLU A 14 -11.84 -20.28 4.15
N PHE A 15 -11.05 -19.28 3.78
CA PHE A 15 -10.37 -18.38 4.70
C PHE A 15 -11.36 -17.62 5.61
N VAL A 16 -12.36 -16.98 5.03
CA VAL A 16 -13.35 -16.21 5.81
C VAL A 16 -14.20 -17.10 6.69
N PHE A 17 -14.64 -18.27 6.19
CA PHE A 17 -15.37 -19.24 7.02
C PHE A 17 -14.54 -19.79 8.16
N SER A 18 -13.25 -20.05 7.93
CA SER A 18 -12.32 -20.47 9.00
C SER A 18 -12.21 -19.41 10.09
N LEU A 19 -12.06 -18.12 9.70
CA LEU A 19 -12.05 -17.02 10.68
C LEU A 19 -13.37 -16.96 11.45
N PHE A 20 -14.51 -17.05 10.76
CA PHE A 20 -15.82 -17.03 11.40
C PHE A 20 -15.99 -18.20 12.37
N ALA A 21 -15.61 -19.41 11.98
CA ALA A 21 -15.67 -20.58 12.85
C ALA A 21 -14.83 -20.42 14.10
N VAL A 22 -13.59 -19.97 13.97
CA VAL A 22 -12.64 -19.77 15.10
C VAL A 22 -13.14 -18.70 16.07
N PHE A 23 -13.69 -17.59 15.57
CA PHE A 23 -14.04 -16.45 16.41
C PHE A 23 -15.48 -16.49 16.94
N PHE A 24 -16.41 -17.12 16.25
CA PHE A 24 -17.82 -17.07 16.59
C PHE A 24 -18.45 -18.44 16.94
N ILE A 25 -17.99 -19.54 16.34
CA ILE A 25 -18.57 -20.86 16.57
C ILE A 25 -17.83 -21.59 17.69
N MET A 26 -16.51 -21.71 17.58
CA MET A 26 -15.70 -22.47 18.54
C MET A 26 -15.81 -21.99 19.99
N PRO A 27 -15.94 -20.68 20.31
CA PRO A 27 -16.08 -20.24 21.69
C PRO A 27 -17.26 -20.83 22.43
N PHE A 28 -18.36 -21.12 21.74
CA PHE A 28 -19.55 -21.71 22.37
C PHE A 28 -19.38 -23.20 22.69
N PHE A 29 -18.66 -23.94 21.82
CA PHE A 29 -18.53 -25.39 21.99
C PHE A 29 -17.26 -25.80 22.74
N PHE A 30 -16.21 -24.98 22.63
CA PHE A 30 -14.89 -25.29 23.18
C PHE A 30 -14.29 -24.10 23.93
N PRO A 31 -14.81 -23.74 25.14
CA PRO A 31 -14.37 -22.56 25.88
C PRO A 31 -12.86 -22.54 26.17
N LYS A 32 -12.29 -23.65 26.62
CA LYS A 32 -10.84 -23.75 26.90
C LYS A 32 -9.99 -23.53 25.66
N PHE A 33 -10.36 -24.11 24.52
CA PHE A 33 -9.66 -23.88 23.24
C PHE A 33 -9.73 -22.41 22.85
N SER A 34 -10.88 -21.79 22.97
CA SER A 34 -11.07 -20.37 22.67
C SER A 34 -10.26 -19.46 23.56
N PHE A 35 -10.11 -19.80 24.85
CA PHE A 35 -9.21 -19.08 25.74
C PHE A 35 -7.77 -19.06 25.18
N PHE A 36 -7.22 -20.21 24.79
CA PHE A 36 -5.88 -20.28 24.21
C PHE A 36 -5.77 -19.53 22.89
N VAL A 37 -6.78 -19.58 22.02
CA VAL A 37 -6.81 -18.82 20.76
C VAL A 37 -6.80 -17.32 21.04
N LEU A 38 -7.63 -16.84 21.96
CA LEU A 38 -7.70 -15.43 22.31
C LEU A 38 -6.41 -14.95 23.01
N LEU A 39 -5.85 -15.78 23.87
CA LEU A 39 -4.55 -15.51 24.51
C LEU A 39 -3.44 -15.38 23.45
N PHE A 40 -3.36 -16.32 22.53
CA PHE A 40 -2.38 -16.30 21.43
C PHE A 40 -2.53 -15.06 20.57
N ILE A 41 -3.75 -14.66 20.22
CA ILE A 41 -4.02 -13.45 19.44
C ILE A 41 -3.60 -12.20 20.19
N ASN A 42 -3.92 -12.09 21.50
CA ASN A 42 -3.49 -10.95 22.29
C ASN A 42 -1.97 -10.86 22.45
N LEU A 43 -1.27 -11.98 22.54
CA LEU A 43 0.20 -12.03 22.56
C LEU A 43 0.79 -11.61 21.22
N ILE A 44 0.24 -12.10 20.10
CA ILE A 44 0.64 -11.65 18.76
C ILE A 44 0.43 -10.14 18.62
N TYR A 45 -0.69 -9.63 19.10
CA TYR A 45 -0.99 -8.21 19.04
C TYR A 45 0.03 -7.39 19.84
N LEU A 46 0.29 -7.76 21.10
CA LEU A 46 1.30 -7.10 21.93
C LEU A 46 2.67 -7.09 21.22
N PHE A 47 3.08 -8.24 20.70
CA PHE A 47 4.35 -8.36 19.97
C PHE A 47 4.41 -7.48 18.72
N THR A 48 3.32 -7.44 17.94
CA THR A 48 3.25 -6.61 16.72
C THR A 48 3.26 -5.12 17.05
N ASP A 49 2.59 -4.69 18.12
CA ASP A 49 2.60 -3.29 18.55
C ASP A 49 3.98 -2.85 19.08
N LEU A 50 4.67 -3.72 19.80
CA LEU A 50 6.04 -3.46 20.20
C LEU A 50 6.97 -3.30 19.00
N ILE A 51 6.87 -4.19 18.01
CA ILE A 51 7.66 -4.08 16.77
C ILE A 51 7.35 -2.77 16.04
N LYS A 52 6.07 -2.41 15.89
CA LYS A 52 5.67 -1.14 15.26
C LYS A 52 6.29 0.05 15.97
N THR A 53 6.19 0.05 17.30
CA THR A 53 6.73 1.13 18.12
C THR A 53 8.24 1.26 17.94
N ILE A 54 8.95 0.14 17.95
CA ILE A 54 10.40 0.10 17.72
C ILE A 54 10.74 0.60 16.32
N LEU A 55 10.05 0.11 15.28
CA LEU A 55 10.28 0.54 13.90
C LEU A 55 9.98 2.03 13.72
N PHE A 56 8.89 2.52 14.31
CA PHE A 56 8.57 3.94 14.29
C PHE A 56 9.64 4.78 14.99
N ALA A 57 10.07 4.39 16.19
CA ALA A 57 11.12 5.08 16.93
C ALA A 57 12.45 5.12 16.15
N ILE A 58 12.85 4.01 15.56
CA ILE A 58 14.04 3.95 14.68
C ILE A 58 13.86 4.89 13.48
N GLY A 59 12.67 4.92 12.87
CA GLY A 59 12.35 5.83 11.78
C GLY A 59 12.51 7.28 12.17
N VAL A 60 11.98 7.65 13.33
CA VAL A 60 12.11 9.02 13.88
C VAL A 60 13.57 9.43 14.11
N CYS A 61 14.39 8.52 14.62
CA CYS A 61 15.82 8.79 14.89
C CYS A 61 16.66 8.88 13.59
N CYS A 62 16.23 8.22 12.54
CA CYS A 62 17.05 7.98 11.35
C CYS A 62 16.54 8.72 10.11
N ASN A 63 15.42 9.41 10.18
CA ASN A 63 14.82 10.02 9.01
C ASN A 63 15.28 11.46 8.82
N ASN A 64 15.73 11.73 7.61
CA ASN A 64 16.03 13.06 7.10
C ASN A 64 14.78 13.66 6.43
N ILE A 65 13.66 13.72 7.14
CA ILE A 65 12.47 14.43 6.67
C ILE A 65 12.86 15.90 6.49
N GLY A 66 12.48 16.47 5.36
CA GLY A 66 12.89 17.83 4.95
C GLY A 66 13.84 17.83 3.78
N LYS A 67 14.56 16.71 3.53
CA LYS A 67 15.46 16.57 2.38
C LYS A 67 14.76 16.06 1.10
N TYR A 68 13.44 15.89 1.11
CA TYR A 68 12.73 15.41 -0.07
C TYR A 68 12.88 16.34 -1.28
N TYR A 69 12.97 17.65 -1.04
CA TYR A 69 13.02 18.68 -2.08
C TYR A 69 14.47 19.15 -2.39
N GLU A 70 15.46 18.64 -1.69
CA GLU A 70 16.86 19.01 -1.91
C GLU A 70 17.39 18.39 -3.21
N LYS A 71 18.21 19.18 -3.93
CA LYS A 71 18.94 18.75 -5.14
C LYS A 71 20.23 17.98 -4.82
N ASP A 72 20.54 17.80 -3.55
CA ASP A 72 21.79 17.23 -3.10
C ASP A 72 22.05 15.83 -3.66
N GLY A 73 23.28 15.60 -4.11
CA GLY A 73 23.74 14.30 -4.60
C GLY A 73 23.34 13.97 -6.04
N LEU A 74 22.80 14.93 -6.79
CA LEU A 74 22.55 14.77 -8.22
C LEU A 74 23.80 15.09 -9.01
N THR A 75 24.49 14.07 -9.49
CA THR A 75 25.78 14.18 -10.19
C THR A 75 25.72 13.82 -11.65
N ILE A 76 24.68 13.07 -12.07
CA ILE A 76 24.53 12.60 -13.45
C ILE A 76 24.15 13.77 -14.37
N LYS A 77 24.92 13.97 -15.43
CA LYS A 77 24.64 14.99 -16.45
C LYS A 77 23.41 14.59 -17.28
N ASP A 78 22.77 15.58 -17.89
CA ASP A 78 21.60 15.38 -18.74
C ASP A 78 21.85 14.40 -19.89
N GLU A 79 23.08 14.44 -20.45
CA GLU A 79 23.50 13.56 -21.55
C GLU A 79 23.53 12.08 -21.16
N ASP A 80 23.87 11.77 -19.90
CA ASP A 80 24.04 10.43 -19.36
C ASP A 80 22.75 9.84 -18.77
N LEU A 81 21.69 10.65 -18.64
CA LEU A 81 20.40 10.18 -18.14
C LEU A 81 19.77 9.21 -19.15
N PRO A 82 19.25 8.06 -18.70
CA PRO A 82 18.56 7.12 -19.58
C PRO A 82 17.15 7.61 -19.96
N ILE A 83 16.54 6.99 -20.97
CA ILE A 83 15.11 7.15 -21.24
C ILE A 83 14.34 6.63 -20.01
N TYR A 84 13.31 7.37 -19.60
CA TYR A 84 12.46 7.07 -18.47
C TYR A 84 11.00 6.96 -18.92
N THR A 85 10.37 5.80 -18.73
CA THR A 85 8.95 5.62 -19.02
C THR A 85 8.10 6.07 -17.84
N ILE A 86 7.06 6.85 -18.12
CA ILE A 86 6.06 7.28 -17.15
C ILE A 86 4.70 6.74 -17.59
N LEU A 87 4.10 5.88 -16.79
CA LEU A 87 2.76 5.35 -17.02
C LEU A 87 1.74 6.20 -16.25
N LEU A 88 0.77 6.74 -16.98
CA LEU A 88 -0.32 7.58 -16.46
C LEU A 88 -1.67 6.90 -16.74
N PRO A 89 -2.10 5.93 -15.91
CA PRO A 89 -3.39 5.28 -16.07
C PRO A 89 -4.51 6.21 -15.63
N VAL A 90 -5.38 6.58 -16.56
CA VAL A 90 -6.49 7.51 -16.31
C VAL A 90 -7.82 6.91 -16.76
N ARG A 91 -8.90 7.19 -16.03
CA ARG A 91 -10.22 6.67 -16.35
C ARG A 91 -11.31 7.58 -15.83
N LYS A 92 -12.16 8.09 -16.75
CA LYS A 92 -13.28 8.98 -16.42
C LYS A 92 -12.83 10.19 -15.60
N GLU A 93 -11.66 10.75 -15.96
CA GLU A 93 -11.14 11.94 -15.30
C GLU A 93 -11.67 13.21 -15.94
N LYS A 94 -11.77 14.27 -15.14
CA LYS A 94 -12.12 15.61 -15.60
C LYS A 94 -10.91 16.23 -16.30
N GLU A 95 -11.17 17.10 -17.29
CA GLU A 95 -10.12 17.76 -18.07
C GLU A 95 -9.09 18.47 -17.20
N PHE A 96 -9.54 19.22 -16.17
CA PHE A 96 -8.62 19.94 -15.30
C PHE A 96 -7.71 19.01 -14.48
N VAL A 97 -8.17 17.79 -14.13
CA VAL A 97 -7.35 16.80 -13.43
C VAL A 97 -6.22 16.33 -14.34
N LEU A 98 -6.55 15.98 -15.59
CA LEU A 98 -5.56 15.55 -16.58
C LEU A 98 -4.56 16.67 -16.90
N ASN A 99 -5.05 17.90 -17.04
CA ASN A 99 -4.19 19.05 -17.29
C ASN A 99 -3.22 19.28 -16.12
N ASN A 100 -3.69 19.22 -14.88
CA ASN A 100 -2.85 19.36 -13.70
C ASN A 100 -1.80 18.24 -13.60
N LEU A 101 -2.20 16.99 -13.88
CA LEU A 101 -1.28 15.87 -13.94
C LEU A 101 -0.17 16.11 -14.96
N LEU A 102 -0.52 16.45 -16.20
CA LEU A 102 0.46 16.70 -17.26
C LEU A 102 1.38 17.86 -16.90
N HIS A 103 0.87 18.94 -16.33
CA HIS A 103 1.72 20.04 -15.81
C HIS A 103 2.68 19.54 -14.72
N SER A 104 2.23 18.70 -13.79
CA SER A 104 3.10 18.13 -12.75
C SER A 104 4.21 17.27 -13.36
N ILE A 105 3.90 16.46 -14.37
CA ILE A 105 4.88 15.60 -15.06
C ILE A 105 5.86 16.45 -15.90
N TYR A 106 5.38 17.48 -16.56
CA TYR A 106 6.24 18.38 -17.36
C TYR A 106 7.12 19.30 -16.49
N ASN A 107 6.76 19.51 -15.22
CA ASN A 107 7.59 20.22 -14.25
C ASN A 107 8.72 19.36 -13.65
N LEU A 108 8.79 18.07 -13.99
CA LEU A 108 9.91 17.23 -13.59
C LEU A 108 11.20 17.70 -14.26
N GLU A 109 12.24 17.83 -13.45
CA GLU A 109 13.61 18.20 -13.88
C GLU A 109 14.31 17.00 -14.54
N TYR A 110 13.86 16.70 -15.74
CA TYR A 110 14.39 15.62 -16.60
C TYR A 110 14.35 16.06 -18.05
N PRO A 111 15.35 15.71 -18.89
CA PRO A 111 15.35 16.07 -20.32
C PRO A 111 14.11 15.56 -21.01
N LYS A 112 13.34 16.45 -21.67
CA LYS A 112 12.02 16.12 -22.24
C LYS A 112 12.14 15.06 -23.35
N ASN A 113 13.20 15.10 -24.12
CA ASN A 113 13.51 14.09 -25.16
C ASN A 113 13.87 12.70 -24.61
N LYS A 114 14.04 12.57 -23.29
CA LYS A 114 14.30 11.31 -22.58
C LYS A 114 13.12 10.85 -21.72
N LEU A 115 12.00 11.56 -21.79
CA LEU A 115 10.73 11.16 -21.18
C LEU A 115 9.89 10.38 -22.18
N ASP A 116 9.51 9.16 -21.81
CA ASP A 116 8.61 8.30 -22.57
C ASP A 116 7.28 8.23 -21.82
N ILE A 117 6.39 9.23 -22.06
CA ILE A 117 5.14 9.40 -21.33
C ILE A 117 4.02 8.62 -22.02
N LYS A 118 3.35 7.72 -21.29
CA LYS A 118 2.22 6.90 -21.76
C LYS A 118 0.97 7.30 -21.02
N LEU A 119 0.07 8.07 -21.65
CA LEU A 119 -1.26 8.32 -21.12
C LEU A 119 -2.17 7.15 -21.50
N ILE A 120 -2.65 6.41 -20.51
CA ILE A 120 -3.29 5.11 -20.70
C ILE A 120 -4.79 5.26 -20.43
N VAL A 121 -5.62 4.98 -21.43
CA VAL A 121 -7.07 5.15 -21.37
C VAL A 121 -7.78 3.88 -21.87
N ASP A 122 -8.84 3.44 -21.19
CA ASP A 122 -9.67 2.34 -21.66
C ASP A 122 -10.46 2.74 -22.91
N ASN A 123 -10.58 1.85 -23.89
CA ASN A 123 -11.24 2.12 -25.19
C ASN A 123 -12.72 2.54 -25.06
N ASP A 124 -13.40 2.22 -23.96
CA ASP A 124 -14.78 2.62 -23.73
C ASP A 124 -14.95 4.00 -23.08
N ASP A 125 -13.86 4.68 -22.76
CA ASP A 125 -13.86 6.02 -22.15
C ASP A 125 -13.66 7.12 -23.20
N ASN A 126 -14.63 7.26 -24.10
CA ASN A 126 -14.58 8.23 -25.20
C ASN A 126 -14.38 9.69 -24.73
N LYS A 127 -14.89 10.03 -23.54
CA LYS A 127 -14.75 11.40 -23.00
C LYS A 127 -13.28 11.67 -22.65
N THR A 128 -12.66 10.78 -21.89
CA THR A 128 -11.23 10.93 -21.54
C THR A 128 -10.33 10.86 -22.76
N ILE A 129 -10.64 10.01 -23.75
CA ILE A 129 -9.91 9.94 -25.02
C ILE A 129 -9.98 11.26 -25.78
N SER A 130 -11.16 11.88 -25.86
CA SER A 130 -11.34 13.18 -26.54
C SER A 130 -10.54 14.30 -25.86
N VAL A 131 -10.59 14.36 -24.52
CA VAL A 131 -9.80 15.32 -23.73
C VAL A 131 -8.31 15.08 -23.94
N ALA A 132 -7.85 13.82 -23.87
CA ALA A 132 -6.45 13.48 -24.06
C ALA A 132 -5.93 13.91 -25.46
N LYS A 133 -6.71 13.68 -26.51
CA LYS A 133 -6.34 14.13 -27.88
C LYS A 133 -6.20 15.65 -27.99
N ASN A 134 -7.03 16.41 -27.26
CA ASN A 134 -6.90 17.88 -27.21
C ASN A 134 -5.66 18.30 -26.44
N LEU A 135 -5.38 17.70 -25.31
CA LEU A 135 -4.21 18.00 -24.48
C LEU A 135 -2.89 17.62 -25.17
N ASN A 136 -2.91 16.61 -26.06
CA ASN A 136 -1.72 16.19 -26.83
C ASN A 136 -1.22 17.25 -27.83
N LYS A 137 -1.98 18.32 -28.05
CA LYS A 137 -1.53 19.49 -28.81
C LYS A 137 -0.55 20.37 -28.02
N ASN A 138 -0.61 20.30 -26.69
CA ASN A 138 0.18 21.15 -25.77
C ASN A 138 1.27 20.35 -25.03
N PHE A 139 1.09 19.04 -24.93
CA PHE A 139 1.97 18.13 -24.19
C PHE A 139 2.33 16.95 -25.07
N ASP A 140 3.59 16.59 -25.13
CA ASP A 140 4.07 15.44 -25.92
C ASP A 140 3.97 14.14 -25.11
N PHE A 141 3.04 13.26 -25.48
CA PHE A 141 2.85 11.93 -24.86
C PHE A 141 2.24 10.94 -25.86
N ASP A 142 2.51 9.68 -25.66
CA ASP A 142 1.86 8.59 -26.39
C ASP A 142 0.51 8.27 -25.75
N LEU A 143 -0.59 8.42 -26.48
CA LEU A 143 -1.92 8.00 -26.04
C LEU A 143 -2.10 6.50 -26.28
N VAL A 144 -2.07 5.71 -25.20
CA VAL A 144 -2.26 4.26 -25.24
C VAL A 144 -3.71 3.91 -24.96
N ILE A 145 -4.44 3.50 -26.01
CA ILE A 145 -5.83 3.07 -25.90
C ILE A 145 -5.87 1.56 -25.63
N VAL A 146 -6.35 1.19 -24.43
CA VAL A 146 -6.39 -0.21 -24.00
C VAL A 146 -7.64 -0.88 -24.54
N PRO A 147 -7.54 -2.03 -25.23
CA PRO A 147 -8.69 -2.78 -25.72
C PRO A 147 -9.65 -3.19 -24.60
N THR A 148 -10.92 -3.32 -24.93
CA THR A 148 -11.95 -3.68 -23.96
C THR A 148 -11.71 -5.07 -23.39
N HIS A 149 -11.51 -5.16 -22.08
CA HIS A 149 -11.39 -6.42 -21.33
C HIS A 149 -12.64 -6.68 -20.47
N LYS A 150 -12.93 -7.97 -20.21
CA LYS A 150 -14.03 -8.37 -19.32
C LYS A 150 -13.85 -7.83 -17.88
N THR A 151 -12.62 -7.69 -17.43
CA THR A 151 -12.27 -7.11 -16.13
C THR A 151 -11.47 -5.85 -16.38
N LYS A 152 -11.94 -4.73 -15.85
CA LYS A 152 -11.27 -3.43 -15.98
C LYS A 152 -10.58 -3.11 -14.67
N SER A 153 -9.28 -2.90 -14.72
CA SER A 153 -8.49 -2.54 -13.56
C SER A 153 -7.22 -1.79 -13.99
N LYS A 154 -6.73 -0.90 -13.13
CA LYS A 154 -5.47 -0.16 -13.35
C LYS A 154 -4.32 -1.09 -13.77
N PRO A 155 -4.03 -2.21 -13.07
CA PRO A 155 -2.92 -3.08 -13.43
C PRO A 155 -3.06 -3.74 -14.80
N ILE A 156 -4.27 -4.05 -15.27
CA ILE A 156 -4.46 -4.59 -16.64
C ILE A 156 -4.08 -3.54 -17.67
N SER A 157 -4.51 -2.29 -17.49
CA SER A 157 -4.19 -1.19 -18.39
C SER A 157 -2.69 -0.86 -18.36
N CYS A 158 -2.06 -0.86 -17.18
CA CYS A 158 -0.62 -0.69 -17.04
C CYS A 158 0.18 -1.81 -17.71
N ASN A 159 -0.24 -3.08 -17.55
CA ASN A 159 0.41 -4.22 -18.21
C ASN A 159 0.33 -4.14 -19.75
N TYR A 160 -0.78 -3.63 -20.28
CA TYR A 160 -0.90 -3.40 -21.72
C TYR A 160 0.11 -2.34 -22.18
N ALA A 161 0.18 -1.22 -21.47
CA ALA A 161 1.11 -0.13 -21.80
C ALA A 161 2.58 -0.50 -21.56
N LEU A 162 2.87 -1.43 -20.65
CA LEU A 162 4.23 -1.91 -20.38
C LEU A 162 4.91 -2.49 -21.63
N ASN A 163 4.15 -3.06 -22.56
CA ASN A 163 4.69 -3.58 -23.82
C ASN A 163 5.23 -2.47 -24.75
N TYR A 164 4.87 -1.22 -24.51
CA TYR A 164 5.30 -0.04 -25.28
C TYR A 164 6.33 0.81 -24.52
N ALA A 165 6.76 0.38 -23.34
CA ALA A 165 7.74 1.10 -22.54
C ALA A 165 9.13 1.06 -23.19
N LYS A 166 9.74 2.25 -23.40
CA LYS A 166 11.06 2.41 -24.04
C LYS A 166 12.17 2.69 -23.00
N GLY A 167 11.78 3.07 -21.78
CA GLY A 167 12.71 3.52 -20.75
C GLY A 167 13.45 2.38 -20.05
N LYS A 168 14.72 2.62 -19.73
CA LYS A 168 15.51 1.76 -18.83
C LYS A 168 14.84 1.62 -17.47
N PHE A 169 14.24 2.71 -17.01
CA PHE A 169 13.45 2.79 -15.79
C PHE A 169 12.01 3.18 -16.10
N LEU A 170 11.10 2.78 -15.26
CA LEU A 170 9.68 3.03 -15.40
C LEU A 170 9.08 3.44 -14.05
N THR A 171 8.14 4.38 -14.07
CA THR A 171 7.31 4.72 -12.90
C THR A 171 5.84 4.85 -13.28
N ILE A 172 4.96 4.78 -12.27
CA ILE A 172 3.53 5.01 -12.40
C ILE A 172 3.16 6.23 -11.57
N TYR A 173 2.31 7.11 -12.12
CA TYR A 173 1.64 8.17 -11.37
C TYR A 173 0.14 8.10 -11.62
N ASP A 174 -0.64 8.28 -10.56
CA ASP A 174 -2.08 8.36 -10.63
C ASP A 174 -2.53 9.77 -11.09
N ALA A 175 -3.80 9.92 -11.44
CA ALA A 175 -4.30 11.14 -12.08
C ALA A 175 -4.16 12.40 -11.20
N GLU A 176 -4.13 12.24 -9.89
CA GLU A 176 -4.03 13.29 -8.89
C GLU A 176 -2.62 13.57 -8.37
N ASP A 177 -1.63 12.85 -8.87
CA ASP A 177 -0.27 12.87 -8.34
C ASP A 177 0.49 14.14 -8.67
N ARG A 178 1.27 14.60 -7.68
CA ARG A 178 2.20 15.72 -7.79
C ARG A 178 3.58 15.27 -7.29
N PRO A 179 4.38 14.62 -8.15
CA PRO A 179 5.71 14.17 -7.77
C PRO A 179 6.67 15.36 -7.56
N GLU A 180 7.60 15.20 -6.63
CA GLU A 180 8.69 16.16 -6.42
C GLU A 180 9.56 16.24 -7.69
N LYS A 181 9.93 17.46 -8.06
CA LYS A 181 10.53 17.76 -9.38
C LYS A 181 11.83 17.01 -9.72
N TYR A 182 12.63 16.63 -8.74
CA TYR A 182 13.87 15.87 -8.95
C TYR A 182 13.69 14.34 -8.80
N GLN A 183 12.49 13.86 -8.62
CA GLN A 183 12.21 12.46 -8.26
C GLN A 183 12.83 11.46 -9.25
N LEU A 184 12.70 11.69 -10.55
CA LEU A 184 13.27 10.79 -11.57
C LEU A 184 14.80 10.75 -11.53
N ARG A 185 15.44 11.92 -11.37
CA ARG A 185 16.91 11.99 -11.24
C ARG A 185 17.40 11.26 -10.00
N LYS A 186 16.73 11.49 -8.86
CA LYS A 186 17.02 10.78 -7.61
C LYS A 186 16.88 9.27 -7.77
N ALA A 187 15.87 8.81 -8.51
CA ALA A 187 15.70 7.39 -8.78
C ALA A 187 16.87 6.83 -9.61
N VAL A 188 17.30 7.52 -10.67
CA VAL A 188 18.44 7.10 -11.49
C VAL A 188 19.73 7.05 -10.66
N GLU A 189 20.01 8.12 -9.91
CA GLU A 189 21.17 8.18 -8.99
C GLU A 189 21.17 7.03 -7.98
N LYS A 190 19.99 6.77 -7.40
CA LYS A 190 19.82 5.73 -6.39
C LYS A 190 20.05 4.35 -6.99
N PHE A 191 19.47 4.05 -8.16
CA PHE A 191 19.68 2.78 -8.87
C PHE A 191 21.14 2.53 -9.23
N ASN A 192 21.88 3.58 -9.61
CA ASN A 192 23.29 3.44 -9.96
C ASN A 192 24.19 3.19 -8.74
N LYS A 193 23.79 3.68 -7.56
CA LYS A 193 24.54 3.51 -6.29
C LYS A 193 24.23 2.20 -5.58
N LEU A 194 23.10 1.57 -5.88
CA LEU A 194 22.65 0.36 -5.19
C LEU A 194 23.02 -0.93 -5.94
N ASP A 195 22.99 -2.05 -5.19
CA ASP A 195 23.15 -3.40 -5.72
C ASP A 195 22.20 -3.64 -6.93
N SER A 196 22.70 -4.36 -7.93
CA SER A 196 21.94 -4.73 -9.13
C SER A 196 20.64 -5.49 -8.83
N LYS A 197 20.56 -6.18 -7.70
CA LYS A 197 19.35 -6.85 -7.19
C LYS A 197 18.25 -5.89 -6.75
N VAL A 198 18.55 -4.62 -6.54
CA VAL A 198 17.51 -3.61 -6.27
C VAL A 198 16.85 -3.28 -7.58
N ILE A 199 15.58 -3.64 -7.72
CA ILE A 199 14.81 -3.47 -8.95
C ILE A 199 13.62 -2.52 -8.80
N CYS A 200 13.28 -2.15 -7.57
CA CYS A 200 12.21 -1.21 -7.30
C CYS A 200 12.62 -0.21 -6.20
N LEU A 201 12.24 1.05 -6.40
CA LEU A 201 12.32 2.11 -5.40
C LEU A 201 10.93 2.68 -5.16
N GLN A 202 10.58 2.96 -3.90
CA GLN A 202 9.33 3.61 -3.50
C GLN A 202 9.63 5.00 -2.97
N ALA A 203 9.02 6.02 -3.57
CA ALA A 203 9.00 7.36 -2.99
C ALA A 203 7.97 7.45 -1.86
N SER A 204 8.15 8.38 -0.93
CA SER A 204 7.15 8.66 0.10
C SER A 204 5.89 9.25 -0.52
N LEU A 205 4.73 8.95 0.09
CA LEU A 205 3.43 9.45 -0.34
C LEU A 205 2.80 10.27 0.78
N ASN A 206 2.15 11.38 0.45
CA ASN A 206 1.31 12.14 1.37
C ASN A 206 0.28 12.96 0.59
N TYR A 207 -0.51 13.79 1.28
CA TYR A 207 -1.64 14.49 0.73
C TYR A 207 -1.44 16.00 0.70
N TYR A 208 -1.67 16.64 -0.48
CA TYR A 208 -1.64 18.10 -0.59
C TYR A 208 -2.85 18.76 0.07
N ASN A 209 -4.00 18.07 0.14
CA ASN A 209 -5.25 18.56 0.74
C ASN A 209 -5.45 18.12 2.21
N LYS A 210 -4.37 17.81 2.94
CA LYS A 210 -4.41 17.31 4.33
C LYS A 210 -5.16 18.19 5.33
N TYR A 211 -5.29 19.47 5.08
CA TYR A 211 -5.97 20.42 5.98
C TYR A 211 -7.45 20.66 5.66
N THR A 212 -8.02 19.93 4.70
CA THR A 212 -9.43 20.13 4.29
C THR A 212 -10.41 19.80 5.42
N ASN A 213 -10.21 18.70 6.15
CA ASN A 213 -11.06 18.31 7.26
C ASN A 213 -10.34 17.33 8.22
N PHE A 214 -11.07 16.88 9.26
CA PHE A 214 -10.57 15.89 10.23
C PHE A 214 -10.08 14.60 9.56
N LEU A 215 -10.82 14.08 8.60
CA LEU A 215 -10.53 12.80 7.95
C LEU A 215 -9.23 12.88 7.12
N SER A 216 -9.09 13.91 6.29
CA SER A 216 -7.89 14.12 5.47
C SER A 216 -6.65 14.39 6.32
N TYR A 217 -6.83 15.10 7.43
CA TYR A 217 -5.74 15.36 8.37
C TYR A 217 -5.26 14.08 9.06
N CYS A 218 -6.18 13.27 9.62
CA CYS A 218 -5.83 12.01 10.27
C CYS A 218 -5.19 11.03 9.29
N PHE A 219 -5.68 11.00 8.06
CA PHE A 219 -5.12 10.16 7.01
C PHE A 219 -3.70 10.59 6.61
N SER A 220 -3.42 11.89 6.56
CA SER A 220 -2.06 12.40 6.34
C SER A 220 -1.09 12.01 7.47
N ILE A 221 -1.53 12.04 8.74
CA ILE A 221 -0.74 11.56 9.87
C ILE A 221 -0.43 10.06 9.73
N GLU A 222 -1.42 9.25 9.36
CA GLU A 222 -1.22 7.82 9.12
C GLU A 222 -0.24 7.54 7.96
N TYR A 223 -0.35 8.30 6.86
CA TYR A 223 0.57 8.18 5.73
C TYR A 223 2.00 8.56 6.12
N SER A 224 2.16 9.66 6.88
CA SER A 224 3.47 10.03 7.41
C SER A 224 4.06 8.95 8.31
N MET A 225 3.26 8.36 9.19
CA MET A 225 3.73 7.25 10.04
C MET A 225 4.28 6.09 9.21
N TRP A 226 3.62 5.76 8.10
CA TRP A 226 4.03 4.68 7.22
C TRP A 226 5.18 5.08 6.30
N PHE A 227 5.00 6.08 5.43
CA PHE A 227 5.93 6.42 4.37
C PHE A 227 7.15 7.19 4.85
N ASP A 228 7.01 8.06 5.86
CA ASP A 228 8.12 8.87 6.32
C ASP A 228 8.98 8.17 7.39
N PHE A 229 8.39 7.27 8.17
CA PHE A 229 9.09 6.63 9.29
C PHE A 229 9.22 5.12 9.16
N THR A 230 8.09 4.41 9.03
CA THR A 230 8.06 2.95 9.19
C THR A 230 8.79 2.23 8.06
N ILE A 231 8.52 2.55 6.78
CA ILE A 231 9.19 1.88 5.66
C ILE A 231 10.70 2.15 5.62
N HIS A 232 11.13 3.33 6.04
CA HIS A 232 12.56 3.66 6.15
C HIS A 232 13.28 2.79 7.18
N SER A 233 12.63 2.51 8.30
CA SER A 233 13.14 1.60 9.32
C SER A 233 13.17 0.17 8.83
N ILE A 234 12.06 -0.31 8.26
CA ILE A 234 11.98 -1.65 7.69
C ILE A 234 13.09 -1.85 6.65
N ASN A 235 13.32 -0.87 5.79
CA ASN A 235 14.31 -0.96 4.72
C ASN A 235 15.77 -1.07 5.22
N LYS A 236 16.05 -0.71 6.49
CA LYS A 236 17.37 -0.95 7.12
C LYS A 236 17.60 -2.40 7.48
N PHE A 237 16.56 -3.11 7.84
CA PHE A 237 16.64 -4.50 8.30
C PHE A 237 16.27 -5.51 7.22
N THR A 238 15.39 -5.14 6.30
CA THR A 238 14.91 -6.02 5.24
C THR A 238 14.86 -5.29 3.91
N ALA A 239 14.90 -6.06 2.83
CA ALA A 239 14.70 -5.54 1.49
C ALA A 239 13.24 -5.66 1.03
N PHE A 240 12.31 -5.77 1.96
CA PHE A 240 10.89 -5.96 1.70
C PHE A 240 10.02 -5.04 2.56
N PHE A 241 9.13 -4.32 1.90
CA PHE A 241 7.94 -3.69 2.44
C PHE A 241 6.88 -3.63 1.34
N PRO A 242 5.57 -3.61 1.67
CA PRO A 242 4.53 -3.41 0.67
C PRO A 242 4.67 -2.05 0.00
N LEU A 243 4.65 -2.04 -1.33
CA LEU A 243 4.66 -0.82 -2.12
C LEU A 243 3.32 -0.09 -2.01
N GLY A 244 3.33 1.22 -2.18
CA GLY A 244 2.13 2.02 -2.42
C GLY A 244 1.69 1.93 -3.88
N GLY A 245 0.50 2.44 -4.21
CA GLY A 245 -0.11 2.31 -5.55
C GLY A 245 0.51 3.17 -6.62
N THR A 246 1.39 4.11 -6.26
CA THR A 246 2.02 5.07 -7.16
C THR A 246 3.46 5.37 -6.75
N SER A 247 4.19 6.11 -7.60
CA SER A 247 5.57 6.54 -7.34
C SER A 247 6.53 5.38 -7.05
N ASN A 248 6.24 4.25 -7.68
CA ASN A 248 7.10 3.08 -7.74
C ASN A 248 7.99 3.21 -8.96
N HIS A 249 9.29 3.22 -8.75
CA HIS A 249 10.28 3.28 -9.81
C HIS A 249 10.88 1.89 -10.01
N PHE A 250 10.72 1.32 -11.20
CA PHE A 250 11.17 -0.03 -11.53
C PHE A 250 12.32 -0.01 -12.56
N LYS A 251 13.19 -1.02 -12.49
CA LYS A 251 13.97 -1.43 -13.66
C LYS A 251 13.00 -2.11 -14.62
N THR A 252 12.74 -1.50 -15.79
CA THR A 252 11.68 -1.92 -16.72
C THR A 252 11.81 -3.37 -17.14
N GLU A 253 13.02 -3.81 -17.52
CA GLU A 253 13.32 -5.19 -17.91
C GLU A 253 12.91 -6.19 -16.81
N LYS A 254 13.21 -5.87 -15.54
CA LYS A 254 12.92 -6.76 -14.40
C LYS A 254 11.44 -6.82 -14.08
N LEU A 255 10.71 -5.72 -14.27
CA LEU A 255 9.26 -5.72 -14.13
C LEU A 255 8.59 -6.59 -15.21
N ILE A 256 9.07 -6.51 -16.45
CA ILE A 256 8.61 -7.37 -17.56
C ILE A 256 8.93 -8.83 -17.26
N GLU A 257 10.15 -9.14 -16.82
CA GLU A 257 10.58 -10.50 -16.43
C GLU A 257 9.67 -11.09 -15.35
N LEU A 258 9.21 -10.28 -14.38
CA LEU A 258 8.25 -10.68 -13.34
C LEU A 258 6.81 -10.83 -13.87
N GLY A 259 6.53 -10.47 -15.12
CA GLY A 259 5.20 -10.54 -15.73
C GLY A 259 4.28 -9.38 -15.40
N GLY A 260 4.82 -8.21 -15.01
CA GLY A 260 4.05 -7.02 -14.66
C GLY A 260 3.24 -7.21 -13.38
N TRP A 261 2.09 -6.53 -13.29
CA TRP A 261 1.20 -6.56 -12.12
C TRP A 261 0.10 -7.62 -12.23
N ASP A 262 -0.41 -8.11 -11.10
CA ASP A 262 -1.59 -9.00 -11.11
C ASP A 262 -2.87 -8.20 -11.36
N GLY A 263 -3.45 -8.34 -12.53
CA GLY A 263 -4.68 -7.66 -12.94
C GLY A 263 -5.93 -7.99 -12.13
N TYR A 264 -5.88 -8.98 -11.26
CA TYR A 264 -6.99 -9.44 -10.44
C TYR A 264 -6.82 -9.19 -8.94
N ASN A 265 -5.66 -8.71 -8.52
CA ASN A 265 -5.43 -8.29 -7.15
C ASN A 265 -5.85 -6.82 -6.96
N MET A 266 -6.47 -6.51 -5.82
CA MET A 266 -6.95 -5.16 -5.53
C MET A 266 -5.85 -4.23 -5.00
N THR A 267 -4.71 -4.79 -4.62
CA THR A 267 -3.46 -4.11 -4.25
C THR A 267 -2.32 -4.79 -5.00
N GLU A 268 -2.31 -4.58 -6.30
CA GLU A 268 -1.30 -5.13 -7.23
C GLU A 268 0.13 -4.70 -6.88
N ASP A 269 0.25 -3.55 -6.23
CA ASP A 269 1.44 -2.93 -5.68
C ASP A 269 2.03 -3.76 -4.52
N ALA A 270 1.22 -4.12 -3.55
CA ALA A 270 1.62 -5.00 -2.47
C ALA A 270 1.90 -6.43 -2.97
N GLU A 271 1.15 -6.89 -3.95
CA GLU A 271 1.34 -8.22 -4.55
C GLU A 271 2.67 -8.32 -5.31
N ILE A 272 3.00 -7.32 -6.15
CA ILE A 272 4.27 -7.31 -6.88
C ILE A 272 5.46 -7.23 -5.91
N SER A 273 5.32 -6.55 -4.77
CA SER A 273 6.36 -6.51 -3.73
C SER A 273 6.75 -7.90 -3.26
N VAL A 274 5.77 -8.78 -3.05
CA VAL A 274 6.00 -10.17 -2.64
C VAL A 274 6.71 -10.96 -3.75
N ARG A 275 6.30 -10.77 -5.02
CA ARG A 275 6.96 -11.45 -6.15
C ARG A 275 8.40 -10.98 -6.34
N ILE A 276 8.68 -9.70 -6.19
CA ILE A 276 10.03 -9.14 -6.25
C ILE A 276 10.95 -9.87 -5.28
N VAL A 277 10.54 -9.96 -4.02
CA VAL A 277 11.38 -10.58 -2.98
C VAL A 277 11.45 -12.11 -3.12
N LYS A 278 10.34 -12.76 -3.49
CA LYS A 278 10.35 -14.21 -3.80
C LYS A 278 11.26 -14.55 -4.98
N ALA A 279 11.46 -13.62 -5.91
CA ALA A 279 12.41 -13.78 -7.01
C ALA A 279 13.87 -13.48 -6.62
N GLY A 280 14.13 -13.11 -5.36
CA GLY A 280 15.48 -12.82 -4.86
C GLY A 280 15.94 -11.39 -5.13
N TYR A 281 15.04 -10.52 -5.59
CA TYR A 281 15.28 -9.09 -5.79
C TYR A 281 14.97 -8.29 -4.51
N LYS A 282 15.26 -6.99 -4.54
CA LYS A 282 15.14 -6.08 -3.39
C LYS A 282 14.35 -4.84 -3.75
N ILE A 283 13.66 -4.30 -2.75
CA ILE A 283 12.95 -3.02 -2.81
C ILE A 283 13.64 -2.04 -1.87
N PHE A 284 13.81 -0.79 -2.28
CA PHE A 284 14.39 0.26 -1.44
C PHE A 284 13.52 1.51 -1.42
N VAL A 285 13.64 2.30 -0.37
CA VAL A 285 12.97 3.60 -0.27
C VAL A 285 13.75 4.64 -1.07
N LEU A 286 13.05 5.49 -1.81
CA LEU A 286 13.59 6.66 -2.48
C LEU A 286 13.37 7.90 -1.60
N ASN A 287 14.40 8.71 -1.39
CA ASN A 287 14.28 9.97 -0.64
C ASN A 287 13.66 11.08 -1.52
N SER A 288 12.40 10.94 -1.80
CA SER A 288 11.55 11.85 -2.57
C SER A 288 10.10 11.64 -2.15
N ILE A 289 9.21 12.56 -2.52
CA ILE A 289 7.80 12.53 -2.14
C ILE A 289 6.91 12.77 -3.35
N THR A 290 5.73 12.15 -3.34
CA THR A 290 4.60 12.50 -4.21
C THR A 290 3.42 12.88 -3.34
N GLU A 291 2.80 13.99 -3.64
CA GLU A 291 1.58 14.44 -2.99
C GLU A 291 0.36 14.01 -3.81
N GLU A 292 -0.60 13.38 -3.16
CA GLU A 292 -1.84 12.83 -3.73
C GLU A 292 -3.06 13.63 -3.25
N GLU A 293 -4.26 13.33 -3.78
CA GLU A 293 -5.53 13.83 -3.26
C GLU A 293 -6.14 12.85 -2.25
N CYS A 294 -6.28 13.30 -1.01
CA CYS A 294 -6.95 12.54 0.04
C CYS A 294 -8.47 12.53 -0.15
N PRO A 295 -9.16 11.40 -0.01
CA PRO A 295 -10.61 11.39 0.09
C PRO A 295 -11.09 12.16 1.33
N ILE A 296 -12.01 13.11 1.10
CA ILE A 296 -12.52 14.03 2.14
C ILE A 296 -13.86 13.59 2.75
N THR A 297 -14.48 12.53 2.22
CA THR A 297 -15.74 11.97 2.75
C THR A 297 -15.52 10.59 3.34
N ILE A 298 -16.25 10.26 4.41
CA ILE A 298 -16.20 8.93 5.04
C ILE A 298 -16.53 7.83 4.02
N GLN A 299 -17.47 8.08 3.12
CA GLN A 299 -17.89 7.09 2.13
C GLN A 299 -16.76 6.78 1.11
N SER A 300 -16.08 7.80 0.57
CA SER A 300 -14.96 7.60 -0.35
C SER A 300 -13.77 6.95 0.35
N TRP A 301 -13.48 7.37 1.58
CA TRP A 301 -12.44 6.78 2.40
C TRP A 301 -12.72 5.29 2.70
N LEU A 302 -13.95 4.94 3.12
CA LEU A 302 -14.36 3.57 3.35
C LEU A 302 -14.25 2.72 2.07
N LYS A 303 -14.63 3.25 0.90
CA LYS A 303 -14.47 2.53 -0.38
C LYS A 303 -12.99 2.21 -0.64
N GLN A 304 -12.10 3.20 -0.48
CA GLN A 304 -10.66 3.05 -0.70
C GLN A 304 -10.04 2.06 0.28
N ARG A 305 -10.30 2.20 1.59
CA ARG A 305 -9.78 1.29 2.63
C ARG A 305 -10.30 -0.13 2.52
N THR A 306 -11.58 -0.30 2.21
CA THR A 306 -12.17 -1.62 1.96
C THR A 306 -11.44 -2.32 0.80
N ARG A 307 -11.12 -1.59 -0.27
CA ARG A 307 -10.35 -2.11 -1.41
C ARG A 307 -8.94 -2.55 -0.98
N TRP A 308 -8.25 -1.73 -0.19
CA TRP A 308 -6.90 -2.06 0.28
C TRP A 308 -6.89 -3.30 1.18
N PHE A 309 -7.76 -3.36 2.19
CA PHE A 309 -7.84 -4.55 3.05
C PHE A 309 -8.19 -5.80 2.26
N LYS A 310 -9.14 -5.70 1.32
CA LYS A 310 -9.47 -6.83 0.44
C LYS A 310 -8.26 -7.30 -0.36
N GLY A 311 -7.49 -6.38 -0.94
CA GLY A 311 -6.30 -6.69 -1.72
C GLY A 311 -5.19 -7.33 -0.88
N PHE A 312 -4.94 -6.84 0.32
CA PHE A 312 -4.00 -7.46 1.26
C PHE A 312 -4.42 -8.89 1.63
N MET A 313 -5.70 -9.12 1.92
CA MET A 313 -6.23 -10.46 2.18
C MET A 313 -6.07 -11.38 0.97
N GLN A 314 -6.31 -10.88 -0.25
CA GLN A 314 -6.05 -11.62 -1.49
C GLN A 314 -4.59 -12.02 -1.60
N THR A 315 -3.68 -11.06 -1.41
CA THR A 315 -2.24 -11.29 -1.48
C THR A 315 -1.79 -12.33 -0.45
N PHE A 316 -2.32 -12.25 0.78
CA PHE A 316 -2.06 -13.27 1.80
C PHE A 316 -2.55 -14.66 1.36
N CYS A 317 -3.79 -14.79 0.97
CA CYS A 317 -4.36 -16.08 0.53
C CYS A 317 -3.58 -16.66 -0.65
N GLU A 318 -3.19 -15.84 -1.61
CA GLU A 318 -2.47 -16.30 -2.80
C GLU A 318 -1.05 -16.76 -2.51
N HIS A 319 -0.31 -16.01 -1.71
CA HIS A 319 1.11 -16.28 -1.49
C HIS A 319 1.41 -17.19 -0.30
N ILE A 320 0.53 -17.25 0.68
CA ILE A 320 0.70 -18.05 1.90
C ILE A 320 -0.13 -19.35 1.84
N LEU A 321 -1.44 -19.24 1.54
CA LEU A 321 -2.33 -20.41 1.55
C LEU A 321 -2.24 -21.21 0.25
N ILE A 322 -2.35 -20.57 -0.91
CA ILE A 322 -2.28 -21.23 -2.23
C ILE A 322 -0.81 -21.52 -2.62
N LYS A 323 0.16 -20.82 -2.03
CA LYS A 323 1.60 -20.90 -2.38
C LYS A 323 1.81 -20.70 -3.88
N ARG A 324 1.17 -19.67 -4.45
CA ARG A 324 1.21 -19.36 -5.87
C ARG A 324 2.64 -19.43 -6.43
N PRO A 325 2.89 -20.27 -7.45
CA PRO A 325 4.17 -20.29 -8.13
C PRO A 325 4.36 -18.96 -8.88
N ILE A 326 5.59 -18.48 -8.96
CA ILE A 326 5.96 -17.33 -9.77
C ILE A 326 6.01 -17.80 -11.22
N ALA A 327 4.94 -17.57 -11.97
CA ALA A 327 4.61 -18.28 -13.23
C ALA A 327 5.45 -17.89 -14.44
N SER A 328 6.48 -17.07 -14.34
CA SER A 328 7.26 -16.63 -15.51
C SER A 328 8.77 -16.63 -15.31
N ILE A 329 9.23 -17.17 -14.22
CA ILE A 329 10.66 -17.18 -13.99
C ILE A 329 11.22 -18.52 -14.41
N ASN A 330 11.71 -18.60 -15.66
CA ASN A 330 12.90 -19.35 -15.99
C ASN A 330 14.10 -18.74 -15.22
N VAL A 331 13.88 -18.37 -13.96
CA VAL A 331 14.96 -18.01 -13.07
C VAL A 331 15.65 -19.28 -12.66
N VAL A 332 16.54 -19.63 -13.60
CA VAL A 332 17.85 -20.15 -13.32
C VAL A 332 17.95 -20.77 -11.93
N ASN A 333 18.04 -22.08 -11.91
CA ASN A 333 18.88 -22.98 -11.08
C ASN A 333 19.53 -22.46 -9.78
N ASN A 334 19.12 -21.31 -9.24
CA ASN A 334 19.47 -20.84 -7.92
C ASN A 334 18.29 -21.08 -6.96
N LYS A 335 17.99 -22.39 -6.73
CA LYS A 335 17.33 -22.85 -5.49
C LYS A 335 18.26 -22.58 -4.28
N LYS A 336 18.93 -21.44 -4.21
CA LYS A 336 19.59 -20.99 -3.00
C LYS A 336 18.50 -20.48 -2.07
N LYS A 337 18.13 -21.37 -1.12
CA LYS A 337 17.60 -21.06 0.20
C LYS A 337 17.15 -19.60 0.32
N PHE A 338 15.89 -19.32 0.02
CA PHE A 338 15.20 -18.26 0.73
C PHE A 338 15.48 -18.48 2.20
N SER A 339 16.19 -17.60 2.86
CA SER A 339 16.48 -17.81 4.26
C SER A 339 15.14 -17.92 4.99
N LYS A 340 15.03 -18.82 5.95
CA LYS A 340 13.83 -18.95 6.80
C LYS A 340 13.41 -17.59 7.37
N ILE A 341 14.37 -16.70 7.57
CA ILE A 341 14.20 -15.32 8.05
C ILE A 341 13.43 -14.44 7.04
N SER A 342 13.68 -14.55 5.71
CA SER A 342 12.95 -13.77 4.72
C SER A 342 11.48 -14.22 4.57
N ASN A 343 11.22 -15.53 4.69
CA ASN A 343 9.86 -16.05 4.69
C ASN A 343 9.10 -15.65 5.97
N LEU A 344 9.77 -15.67 7.11
CA LEU A 344 9.17 -15.24 8.38
C LEU A 344 8.91 -13.72 8.39
N SER A 345 9.83 -12.92 7.86
CA SER A 345 9.63 -11.47 7.74
C SER A 345 8.52 -11.10 6.74
N LEU A 346 8.44 -11.77 5.59
CA LEU A 346 7.36 -11.62 4.62
C LEU A 346 6.01 -11.99 5.23
N THR A 347 5.93 -13.13 5.89
CA THR A 347 4.71 -13.60 6.54
C THR A 347 4.30 -12.64 7.66
N ASN A 348 5.24 -12.19 8.48
CA ASN A 348 4.97 -11.26 9.57
C ASN A 348 4.58 -9.88 9.07
N ILE A 349 5.22 -9.35 8.02
CA ILE A 349 4.87 -8.05 7.45
C ILE A 349 3.51 -8.11 6.74
N MET A 350 3.17 -9.21 6.11
CA MET A 350 1.84 -9.38 5.51
C MET A 350 0.75 -9.61 6.55
N ILE A 351 0.99 -10.41 7.57
CA ILE A 351 0.12 -10.52 8.76
C ILE A 351 -0.01 -9.16 9.41
N PHE A 352 1.09 -8.47 9.54
CA PHE A 352 1.17 -7.10 10.03
C PHE A 352 0.28 -6.16 9.23
N HIS A 353 0.24 -6.12 7.92
CA HIS A 353 -0.68 -5.28 7.14
C HIS A 353 -2.12 -5.78 7.10
N ILE A 354 -2.35 -7.06 7.11
CA ILE A 354 -3.70 -7.64 7.07
C ILE A 354 -4.42 -7.48 8.41
N PHE A 355 -3.69 -7.61 9.50
CA PHE A 355 -4.22 -7.44 10.85
C PHE A 355 -3.90 -6.07 11.45
N ILE A 356 -3.25 -5.17 10.69
CA ILE A 356 -2.80 -3.85 11.13
C ILE A 356 -3.81 -2.74 10.91
N SER A 357 -5.02 -3.01 10.66
CA SER A 357 -5.90 -2.02 11.21
C SER A 357 -5.81 -2.17 12.74
N MET A 358 -5.06 -1.27 13.39
CA MET A 358 -4.95 -1.22 14.87
C MET A 358 -6.32 -1.38 15.54
N SER A 359 -7.36 -0.93 14.89
CA SER A 359 -8.76 -1.01 15.27
C SER A 359 -9.35 -2.42 15.29
N PHE A 360 -8.92 -3.33 14.43
CA PHE A 360 -9.44 -4.70 14.46
C PHE A 360 -9.05 -5.39 15.76
N PHE A 361 -7.83 -5.20 16.22
CA PHE A 361 -7.36 -5.76 17.49
C PHE A 361 -7.88 -5.01 18.71
N PHE A 362 -8.08 -3.70 18.63
CA PHE A 362 -8.77 -2.95 19.67
C PHE A 362 -10.15 -3.52 19.91
N PHE A 363 -10.89 -3.80 18.83
CA PHE A 363 -12.20 -4.41 18.93
C PHE A 363 -12.14 -5.85 19.43
N ILE A 364 -11.17 -6.66 18.99
CA ILE A 364 -10.96 -8.00 19.54
C ILE A 364 -10.63 -7.92 21.04
N SER A 365 -9.79 -6.98 21.48
CA SER A 365 -9.49 -6.80 22.89
C SER A 365 -10.71 -6.36 23.68
N LEU A 366 -11.56 -5.48 23.12
CA LEU A 366 -12.85 -5.14 23.71
C LEU A 366 -13.81 -6.33 23.76
N LEU A 367 -13.90 -7.10 22.67
CA LEU A 367 -14.69 -8.33 22.65
C LEU A 367 -14.20 -9.33 23.71
N VAL A 368 -12.89 -9.47 23.87
CA VAL A 368 -12.31 -10.32 24.93
C VAL A 368 -12.75 -9.85 26.30
N ILE A 369 -12.70 -8.56 26.58
CA ILE A 369 -13.15 -8.00 27.87
C ILE A 369 -14.65 -8.24 28.07
N CYS A 370 -15.47 -8.02 27.06
CA CYS A 370 -16.91 -8.29 27.12
C CYS A 370 -17.22 -9.79 27.24
N TYR A 371 -16.53 -10.62 26.49
CA TYR A 371 -16.71 -12.09 26.48
C TYR A 371 -16.28 -12.73 27.77
N ASN A 372 -15.19 -12.25 28.41
CA ASN A 372 -14.73 -12.75 29.69
C ASN A 372 -15.77 -12.58 30.80
N ASN A 373 -16.50 -11.47 30.77
CA ASN A 373 -17.56 -11.21 31.77
C ASN A 373 -18.79 -12.10 31.55
N ILE A 374 -19.00 -12.64 30.35
CA ILE A 374 -20.20 -13.42 29.99
C ILE A 374 -19.92 -14.93 29.97
N ILE A 375 -18.81 -15.36 29.36
CA ILE A 375 -18.55 -16.78 29.07
C ILE A 375 -17.46 -17.37 29.97
N PHE A 376 -16.46 -16.57 30.34
CA PHE A 376 -15.30 -17.04 31.11
C PHE A 376 -15.33 -16.66 32.59
N SER A 377 -16.43 -16.08 33.07
CA SER A 377 -16.59 -15.72 34.52
C SER A 377 -16.38 -16.88 35.49
N GLN A 378 -16.49 -18.12 35.00
CA GLN A 378 -16.29 -19.33 35.77
C GLN A 378 -14.83 -19.84 35.75
N PHE A 379 -13.93 -19.23 35.00
CA PHE A 379 -12.53 -19.67 34.90
C PHE A 379 -11.60 -18.67 35.58
N ASN A 380 -10.83 -19.11 36.59
CA ASN A 380 -9.80 -18.28 37.25
C ASN A 380 -8.73 -17.73 36.29
N GLU A 381 -8.52 -18.39 35.18
CA GLU A 381 -7.55 -18.00 34.11
C GLU A 381 -8.01 -16.77 33.30
N SER A 382 -9.28 -16.38 33.39
CA SER A 382 -9.83 -15.18 32.72
C SER A 382 -9.13 -13.86 33.12
N HIS A 383 -8.56 -13.82 34.33
CA HIS A 383 -7.86 -12.65 34.85
C HIS A 383 -6.65 -12.24 34.01
N LEU A 384 -5.82 -13.22 33.59
CA LEU A 384 -4.63 -12.96 32.75
C LEU A 384 -5.01 -12.39 31.39
N LEU A 385 -6.02 -12.97 30.72
CA LEU A 385 -6.47 -12.51 29.42
C LEU A 385 -7.05 -11.08 29.50
N ASN A 386 -7.79 -10.76 30.56
CA ASN A 386 -8.30 -9.41 30.80
C ASN A 386 -7.18 -8.38 31.03
N ILE A 387 -6.15 -8.74 31.80
CA ILE A 387 -4.98 -7.88 32.02
C ILE A 387 -4.28 -7.61 30.70
N LEU A 388 -4.01 -8.67 29.91
CA LEU A 388 -3.34 -8.55 28.61
C LEU A 388 -4.14 -7.66 27.64
N ALA A 389 -5.46 -7.85 27.56
CA ALA A 389 -6.33 -7.03 26.72
C ALA A 389 -6.31 -5.56 27.14
N LYS A 390 -6.35 -5.27 28.44
CA LYS A 390 -6.22 -3.90 28.96
C LYS A 390 -4.86 -3.28 28.63
N ILE A 391 -3.76 -4.03 28.81
CA ILE A 391 -2.42 -3.58 28.45
C ILE A 391 -2.37 -3.20 26.97
N ASN A 392 -2.88 -4.07 26.08
CA ASN A 392 -2.92 -3.81 24.64
C ASN A 392 -3.68 -2.52 24.29
N ILE A 393 -4.84 -2.28 24.92
CA ILE A 393 -5.62 -1.05 24.71
C ILE A 393 -4.85 0.18 25.18
N ILE A 394 -4.24 0.13 26.37
CA ILE A 394 -3.48 1.25 26.92
C ILE A 394 -2.26 1.57 26.03
N LEU A 395 -1.51 0.55 25.63
CA LEU A 395 -0.36 0.72 24.73
C LEU A 395 -0.78 1.31 23.38
N LEU A 396 -1.86 0.82 22.79
CA LEU A 396 -2.39 1.36 21.54
C LEU A 396 -2.71 2.85 21.67
N ILE A 397 -3.39 3.25 22.74
CA ILE A 397 -3.74 4.67 22.99
C ILE A 397 -2.47 5.51 23.13
N ILE A 398 -1.51 5.06 23.93
CA ILE A 398 -0.24 5.78 24.15
C ILE A 398 0.51 5.93 22.82
N ILE A 399 0.70 4.84 22.08
CA ILE A 399 1.41 4.83 20.81
C ILE A 399 0.73 5.76 19.79
N THR A 400 -0.61 5.73 19.75
CA THR A 400 -1.40 6.57 18.86
C THR A 400 -1.16 8.06 19.13
N TYR A 401 -1.21 8.50 20.39
CA TYR A 401 -1.01 9.90 20.74
C TYR A 401 0.45 10.34 20.61
N VAL A 402 1.39 9.50 21.04
CA VAL A 402 2.82 9.80 20.89
C VAL A 402 3.21 9.91 19.42
N SER A 403 2.78 8.98 18.58
CA SER A 403 3.08 9.04 17.15
C SER A 403 2.48 10.28 16.49
N PHE A 404 1.25 10.65 16.85
CA PHE A 404 0.60 11.87 16.34
C PHE A 404 1.45 13.12 16.64
N ILE A 405 1.86 13.30 17.91
CA ILE A 405 2.68 14.45 18.34
C ILE A 405 4.02 14.46 17.60
N VAL A 406 4.71 13.32 17.58
CA VAL A 406 6.03 13.20 16.94
C VAL A 406 5.95 13.53 15.46
N ILE A 407 4.92 13.02 14.76
CA ILE A 407 4.73 13.31 13.33
C ILE A 407 4.45 14.80 13.09
N CYS A 408 3.60 15.42 13.90
CA CYS A 408 3.34 16.86 13.79
C CYS A 408 4.62 17.68 13.93
N VAL A 409 5.47 17.35 14.92
CA VAL A 409 6.74 18.05 15.16
C VAL A 409 7.74 17.80 14.04
N LYS A 410 7.95 16.54 13.64
CA LYS A 410 8.98 16.16 12.67
C LYS A 410 8.64 16.60 11.24
N ASN A 411 7.39 16.53 10.85
CA ASN A 411 6.95 16.90 9.49
C ASN A 411 6.45 18.35 9.42
N HIS A 412 6.60 19.14 10.48
CA HIS A 412 6.13 20.53 10.58
C HIS A 412 4.64 20.67 10.22
N ILE A 413 3.82 19.66 10.60
CA ILE A 413 2.38 19.69 10.40
C ILE A 413 1.74 20.52 11.51
N LYS A 414 0.87 21.47 11.14
CA LYS A 414 0.17 22.30 12.12
C LYS A 414 -0.61 21.43 13.09
N PHE A 415 -0.31 21.53 14.39
CA PHE A 415 -0.99 20.77 15.43
C PHE A 415 -2.43 21.28 15.64
N HIS A 416 -3.40 20.37 15.57
CA HIS A 416 -4.82 20.63 15.81
C HIS A 416 -5.31 19.85 17.03
N PHE A 417 -5.45 20.52 18.18
CA PHE A 417 -5.84 19.91 19.45
C PHE A 417 -7.14 19.11 19.37
N LYS A 418 -8.17 19.65 18.69
CA LYS A 418 -9.42 18.92 18.45
C LYS A 418 -9.19 17.60 17.70
N TYR A 419 -8.37 17.61 16.68
CA TYR A 419 -8.08 16.41 15.87
C TYR A 419 -7.24 15.41 16.66
N PHE A 420 -6.34 15.89 17.50
CA PHE A 420 -5.58 15.06 18.42
C PHE A 420 -6.49 14.27 19.37
N ILE A 421 -7.45 14.91 20.05
CA ILE A 421 -8.38 14.24 20.96
C ILE A 421 -9.20 13.18 20.24
N PHE A 422 -9.71 13.49 19.05
CA PHE A 422 -10.59 12.60 18.29
C PHE A 422 -9.85 11.59 17.42
N PHE A 423 -8.53 11.61 17.36
CA PHE A 423 -7.74 10.72 16.52
C PHE A 423 -8.00 9.22 16.73
N PRO A 424 -8.21 8.71 17.97
CA PRO A 424 -8.58 7.30 18.16
C PRO A 424 -9.86 6.88 17.43
N PHE A 425 -10.83 7.78 17.27
CA PHE A 425 -12.08 7.47 16.54
C PHE A 425 -11.85 7.27 15.04
N TYR A 426 -10.80 7.88 14.47
CA TYR A 426 -10.40 7.61 13.10
C TYR A 426 -10.08 6.13 12.88
N TRP A 427 -9.47 5.47 13.85
CA TRP A 427 -9.17 4.04 13.78
C TRP A 427 -10.41 3.14 13.78
N CYS A 428 -11.54 3.60 14.32
CA CYS A 428 -12.80 2.85 14.27
C CYS A 428 -13.32 2.69 12.84
N LEU A 429 -13.00 3.63 11.94
CA LEU A 429 -13.36 3.52 10.53
C LEU A 429 -12.64 2.36 9.82
N HIS A 430 -11.42 2.03 10.25
CA HIS A 430 -10.66 0.90 9.72
C HIS A 430 -11.35 -0.43 10.02
N TYR A 431 -11.95 -0.54 11.21
CA TYR A 431 -12.72 -1.71 11.58
C TYR A 431 -13.92 -1.92 10.64
N ILE A 432 -14.66 -0.86 10.37
CA ILE A 432 -15.79 -0.90 9.42
C ILE A 432 -15.30 -1.31 8.03
N ALA A 433 -14.19 -0.73 7.58
CA ALA A 433 -13.58 -1.07 6.30
C ALA A 433 -13.11 -2.54 6.25
N GLY A 434 -12.56 -3.07 7.35
CA GLY A 434 -12.13 -4.47 7.48
C GLY A 434 -13.28 -5.47 7.35
N ILE A 435 -14.39 -5.24 8.07
CA ILE A 435 -15.60 -6.09 7.94
C ILE A 435 -16.14 -6.05 6.51
N ARG A 436 -16.24 -4.86 5.91
CA ARG A 436 -16.66 -4.71 4.52
C ARG A 436 -15.73 -5.45 3.56
N ALA A 437 -14.42 -5.44 3.83
CA ALA A 437 -13.45 -6.14 3.01
C ALA A 437 -13.64 -7.67 3.06
N LEU A 438 -13.90 -8.25 4.25
CA LEU A 438 -14.23 -9.67 4.40
C LEU A 438 -15.49 -10.03 3.61
N TYR A 439 -16.54 -9.23 3.72
CA TYR A 439 -17.78 -9.43 2.96
C TYR A 439 -17.54 -9.38 1.44
N TYR A 440 -16.81 -8.37 0.94
CA TYR A 440 -16.52 -8.25 -0.50
C TYR A 440 -15.47 -9.24 -1.00
N LEU A 441 -14.65 -9.79 -0.12
CA LEU A 441 -13.74 -10.88 -0.49
C LEU A 441 -14.49 -12.14 -0.92
N ILE A 442 -15.64 -12.41 -0.31
CA ILE A 442 -16.51 -13.56 -0.68
C ILE A 442 -17.41 -13.22 -1.86
N THR A 443 -18.11 -12.08 -1.78
CA THR A 443 -19.19 -11.74 -2.73
C THR A 443 -18.65 -11.24 -4.07
N THR A 444 -17.72 -10.30 -4.03
CA THR A 444 -17.17 -9.63 -5.22
C THR A 444 -15.64 -9.49 -5.16
N PRO A 445 -14.89 -10.64 -5.12
CA PRO A 445 -13.44 -10.60 -4.89
C PRO A 445 -12.68 -9.78 -5.94
N PHE A 446 -13.09 -9.84 -7.20
CA PHE A 446 -12.39 -9.23 -8.34
C PHE A 446 -13.00 -7.92 -8.82
N TYR A 447 -13.98 -7.38 -8.08
CA TYR A 447 -14.57 -6.08 -8.44
C TYR A 447 -13.69 -4.93 -7.91
N TRP A 448 -13.24 -4.08 -8.83
CA TRP A 448 -12.50 -2.87 -8.53
C TRP A 448 -13.43 -1.66 -8.54
N SER A 449 -13.53 -0.95 -7.43
CA SER A 449 -14.30 0.29 -7.31
C SER A 449 -13.36 1.48 -7.43
N LYS A 450 -13.59 2.33 -8.45
CA LYS A 450 -12.83 3.57 -8.62
C LYS A 450 -13.08 4.54 -7.46
N THR A 451 -12.04 5.19 -6.97
CA THR A 451 -12.14 6.38 -6.12
C THR A 451 -12.33 7.61 -7.03
N GLU A 452 -13.18 8.56 -6.65
CA GLU A 452 -13.36 9.80 -7.39
C GLU A 452 -12.29 10.81 -6.95
N HIS A 453 -11.66 11.48 -7.92
CA HIS A 453 -10.62 12.48 -7.74
C HIS A 453 -11.08 13.84 -8.28
N GLY A 454 -10.36 14.92 -7.97
CA GLY A 454 -10.72 16.29 -8.38
C GLY A 454 -11.94 16.81 -7.61
N VAL A 455 -12.06 16.44 -6.33
CA VAL A 455 -13.11 16.91 -5.42
C VAL A 455 -12.67 18.21 -4.72
N CYS A 456 -11.37 18.36 -4.49
CA CYS A 456 -10.79 19.60 -3.98
C CYS A 456 -10.32 20.46 -5.16
N LYS A 457 -10.93 21.67 -5.29
CA LYS A 457 -10.50 22.69 -6.25
C LYS A 457 -9.26 23.45 -5.75
#